data_6d12d61a6e226024d07a118ab7aa0392
#
_entry.id   6d12d61a6e226024d07a118ab7aa0392
#
_cell.length_a   1.000
_cell.length_b   1.000
_cell.length_c   1.000
_cell.angle_alpha   90.00
_cell.angle_beta   90.00
_cell.angle_gamma   90.00
#
_symmetry.space_group_name_H-M   'P 1'
#
loop_
_entity.id
_entity.type
_entity.pdbx_description
1 polymer ?
#
loop_
_entity_poly.entity_id
_entity_poly.type
_entity_poly.pdbx_seq_one_letter_code
_entity_poly.pdbx_strand_id
1 'polypeptide(L)'
;MSAPEFDRAVKIAPSILSADFARLGEEVRAVEAAGADWVHVDVMDGHFVPNITIGPNVAAAIRPHVGKVMDVHLMIAPADPYLEDFVRAGADVVTIHAEAGPHLDRSLARIRELGARAGVSLTPATPPQAVEYVLDRCDLILAMTVNPGFGGQSFLQSQLPKIRSLRAMIGDRPIRLQVDGGITPETAPLAVEAGADVLVAGSAVFRGGTPEAYRRNIEAIRAACG
;
A
#
# COMPACT_ATOMS: atom_id res chain seq x y z
N MET A 1 14.91 -18.11 -22.82
CA MET A 1 15.03 -16.72 -22.34
C MET A 1 14.70 -16.76 -20.87
N SER A 2 15.63 -16.41 -19.96
CA SER A 2 15.33 -16.27 -18.54
C SER A 2 14.29 -15.15 -18.38
N ALA A 3 13.29 -15.35 -17.52
CA ALA A 3 12.37 -14.28 -17.14
C ALA A 3 13.20 -13.08 -16.64
N PRO A 4 12.78 -11.83 -16.93
CA PRO A 4 13.47 -10.66 -16.39
C PRO A 4 13.51 -10.76 -14.87
N GLU A 5 14.68 -10.51 -14.30
CA GLU A 5 14.88 -10.49 -12.86
C GLU A 5 13.89 -9.48 -12.21
N PHE A 6 13.19 -9.92 -11.17
CA PHE A 6 12.21 -9.08 -10.48
C PHE A 6 12.94 -7.93 -9.76
N ASP A 7 12.66 -6.69 -10.18
CA ASP A 7 13.24 -5.48 -9.57
C ASP A 7 12.74 -5.32 -8.12
N ARG A 8 13.66 -5.41 -7.15
CA ARG A 8 13.40 -5.19 -5.72
C ARG A 8 13.83 -3.79 -5.25
N ALA A 9 14.08 -2.86 -6.16
CA ALA A 9 14.36 -1.48 -5.78
C ALA A 9 13.20 -0.90 -4.95
N VAL A 10 13.56 -0.14 -3.93
CA VAL A 10 12.60 0.48 -3.00
C VAL A 10 11.70 1.44 -3.75
N LYS A 11 10.39 1.29 -3.57
CA LYS A 11 9.35 2.16 -4.10
C LYS A 11 8.72 2.99 -2.98
N ILE A 12 8.47 4.27 -3.25
CA ILE A 12 7.74 5.15 -2.34
C ILE A 12 6.35 5.36 -2.88
N ALA A 13 5.35 5.05 -2.05
CA ALA A 13 3.93 5.12 -2.33
C ALA A 13 3.25 6.14 -1.38
N PRO A 14 3.18 7.45 -1.73
CA PRO A 14 2.46 8.42 -0.91
C PRO A 14 1.00 8.04 -0.73
N SER A 15 0.52 7.96 0.53
CA SER A 15 -0.89 7.78 0.84
C SER A 15 -1.63 9.11 0.75
N ILE A 16 -2.57 9.21 -0.18
CA ILE A 16 -3.41 10.38 -0.37
C ILE A 16 -4.39 10.63 0.78
N LEU A 17 -4.49 9.73 1.74
CA LEU A 17 -5.20 9.96 2.99
C LEU A 17 -4.70 11.22 3.73
N SER A 18 -3.43 11.60 3.51
CA SER A 18 -2.81 12.80 4.09
C SER A 18 -2.80 14.02 3.16
N ALA A 19 -3.37 13.92 1.97
CA ALA A 19 -3.46 15.00 0.99
C ALA A 19 -4.62 15.97 1.28
N ASP A 20 -4.64 17.11 0.61
CA ASP A 20 -5.82 18.00 0.59
C ASP A 20 -6.91 17.39 -0.31
N PHE A 21 -7.97 16.85 0.32
CA PHE A 21 -9.07 16.21 -0.39
C PHE A 21 -9.84 17.15 -1.32
N ALA A 22 -9.81 18.46 -1.07
CA ALA A 22 -10.44 19.44 -1.96
C ALA A 22 -9.71 19.56 -3.31
N ARG A 23 -8.45 19.07 -3.42
CA ARG A 23 -7.60 19.19 -4.60
C ARG A 23 -6.86 17.88 -4.94
N LEU A 24 -7.45 16.72 -4.66
CA LEU A 24 -6.79 15.40 -4.79
C LEU A 24 -6.08 15.19 -6.14
N GLY A 25 -6.71 15.63 -7.26
CA GLY A 25 -6.08 15.50 -8.57
C GLY A 25 -4.82 16.34 -8.74
N GLU A 26 -4.72 17.51 -8.09
CA GLU A 26 -3.51 18.34 -8.06
C GLU A 26 -2.44 17.73 -7.16
N GLU A 27 -2.84 17.26 -5.98
CA GLU A 27 -1.97 16.60 -5.01
C GLU A 27 -1.32 15.33 -5.59
N VAL A 28 -2.09 14.51 -6.31
CA VAL A 28 -1.59 13.31 -6.99
C VAL A 28 -0.51 13.68 -8.02
N ARG A 29 -0.80 14.66 -8.90
CA ARG A 29 0.20 15.13 -9.88
C ARG A 29 1.44 15.69 -9.21
N ALA A 30 1.26 16.42 -8.09
CA ALA A 30 2.37 17.03 -7.36
C ALA A 30 3.30 15.97 -6.73
N VAL A 31 2.76 14.92 -6.09
CA VAL A 31 3.61 13.87 -5.50
C VAL A 31 4.28 13.00 -6.57
N GLU A 32 3.64 12.74 -7.71
CA GLU A 32 4.27 12.03 -8.83
C GLU A 32 5.42 12.85 -9.43
N ALA A 33 5.22 14.14 -9.65
CA ALA A 33 6.27 15.05 -10.12
C ALA A 33 7.40 15.23 -9.09
N ALA A 34 7.10 15.04 -7.82
CA ALA A 34 8.04 15.03 -6.71
C ALA A 34 8.88 13.74 -6.61
N GLY A 35 8.59 12.71 -7.41
CA GLY A 35 9.37 11.48 -7.48
C GLY A 35 8.73 10.26 -6.80
N ALA A 36 7.43 10.30 -6.47
CA ALA A 36 6.69 9.12 -6.03
C ALA A 36 6.74 8.02 -7.09
N ASP A 37 6.81 6.76 -6.68
CA ASP A 37 6.78 5.61 -7.58
C ASP A 37 5.36 5.10 -7.80
N TRP A 38 4.51 5.16 -6.77
CA TRP A 38 3.11 4.75 -6.76
C TRP A 38 2.25 5.83 -6.12
N VAL A 39 0.93 5.70 -6.22
CA VAL A 39 -0.05 6.48 -5.45
C VAL A 39 -0.88 5.51 -4.63
N HIS A 40 -0.83 5.64 -3.30
CA HIS A 40 -1.55 4.76 -2.38
C HIS A 40 -2.89 5.37 -1.96
N VAL A 41 -3.95 4.55 -2.05
CA VAL A 41 -5.35 4.97 -1.85
C VAL A 41 -5.96 4.14 -0.72
N ASP A 42 -6.07 4.74 0.48
CA ASP A 42 -6.64 4.12 1.66
C ASP A 42 -8.16 4.24 1.70
N VAL A 43 -8.86 3.12 1.55
CA VAL A 43 -10.33 3.02 1.55
C VAL A 43 -10.81 2.43 2.86
N MET A 44 -11.69 3.17 3.57
CA MET A 44 -12.20 2.81 4.89
C MET A 44 -13.72 2.96 4.95
N ASP A 45 -14.41 2.01 5.61
CA ASP A 45 -15.86 1.87 5.62
C ASP A 45 -16.54 2.24 6.95
N GLY A 46 -15.77 2.57 7.98
CA GLY A 46 -16.31 2.82 9.33
C GLY A 46 -16.76 1.54 10.06
N HIS A 47 -16.52 0.36 9.47
CA HIS A 47 -16.87 -0.93 10.04
C HIS A 47 -15.63 -1.78 10.33
N PHE A 48 -14.79 -2.05 9.31
CA PHE A 48 -13.51 -2.74 9.51
C PHE A 48 -12.55 -1.89 10.34
N VAL A 49 -12.56 -0.58 10.11
CA VAL A 49 -11.82 0.43 10.89
C VAL A 49 -12.75 1.57 11.30
N PRO A 50 -12.49 2.27 12.43
CA PRO A 50 -13.36 3.32 12.96
C PRO A 50 -13.17 4.67 12.24
N ASN A 51 -13.09 4.65 10.92
CA ASN A 51 -12.95 5.82 10.06
C ASN A 51 -13.63 5.54 8.71
N ILE A 52 -14.13 6.60 8.05
CA ILE A 52 -14.69 6.56 6.70
C ILE A 52 -13.86 7.51 5.84
N THR A 53 -13.41 7.06 4.66
CA THR A 53 -12.57 7.89 3.79
C THR A 53 -13.19 8.08 2.41
N ILE A 54 -12.86 7.26 1.46
CA ILE A 54 -13.24 7.41 0.04
C ILE A 54 -13.75 6.09 -0.52
N GLY A 55 -14.46 6.20 -1.64
CA GLY A 55 -14.99 5.05 -2.35
C GLY A 55 -14.50 5.00 -3.81
N PRO A 56 -15.02 4.04 -4.61
CA PRO A 56 -14.59 3.84 -6.00
C PRO A 56 -14.82 5.08 -6.89
N ASN A 57 -15.81 5.92 -6.57
CA ASN A 57 -16.05 7.17 -7.33
C ASN A 57 -14.88 8.15 -7.22
N VAL A 58 -14.26 8.27 -6.03
CA VAL A 58 -13.09 9.13 -5.83
C VAL A 58 -11.87 8.51 -6.52
N ALA A 59 -11.68 7.18 -6.41
CA ALA A 59 -10.62 6.47 -7.14
C ALA A 59 -10.74 6.70 -8.65
N ALA A 60 -11.93 6.58 -9.23
CA ALA A 60 -12.19 6.85 -10.64
C ALA A 60 -11.90 8.32 -11.01
N ALA A 61 -12.27 9.27 -10.13
CA ALA A 61 -12.04 10.70 -10.38
C ALA A 61 -10.55 11.08 -10.38
N ILE A 62 -9.72 10.44 -9.54
CA ILE A 62 -8.28 10.70 -9.50
C ILE A 62 -7.50 9.91 -10.57
N ARG A 63 -8.04 8.80 -11.10
CA ARG A 63 -7.34 7.95 -12.09
C ARG A 63 -6.73 8.73 -13.27
N PRO A 64 -7.43 9.70 -13.90
CA PRO A 64 -6.84 10.50 -14.99
C PRO A 64 -5.63 11.35 -14.58
N HIS A 65 -5.39 11.52 -13.29
CA HIS A 65 -4.28 12.29 -12.74
C HIS A 65 -3.12 11.40 -12.28
N VAL A 66 -3.32 10.06 -12.22
CA VAL A 66 -2.30 9.07 -11.85
C VAL A 66 -1.62 8.54 -13.11
N GLY A 67 -0.38 8.92 -13.34
CA GLY A 67 0.44 8.42 -14.46
C GLY A 67 1.21 7.15 -14.11
N LYS A 68 1.24 6.77 -12.84
CA LYS A 68 1.96 5.62 -12.30
C LYS A 68 1.01 4.53 -11.76
N VAL A 69 1.46 3.72 -10.84
CA VAL A 69 0.66 2.66 -10.22
C VAL A 69 -0.32 3.27 -9.22
N MET A 70 -1.62 2.99 -9.39
CA MET A 70 -2.65 3.25 -8.40
C MET A 70 -2.85 2.01 -7.53
N ASP A 71 -2.37 2.07 -6.31
CA ASP A 71 -2.34 1.01 -5.31
C ASP A 71 -3.48 1.23 -4.30
N VAL A 72 -4.55 0.45 -4.43
CA VAL A 72 -5.78 0.61 -3.62
C VAL A 72 -5.79 -0.39 -2.47
N HIS A 73 -5.79 0.14 -1.26
CA HIS A 73 -5.83 -0.62 -0.01
C HIS A 73 -7.21 -0.57 0.62
N LEU A 74 -7.90 -1.73 0.65
CA LEU A 74 -9.28 -1.85 1.13
C LEU A 74 -9.33 -2.27 2.59
N MET A 75 -9.50 -1.30 3.47
CA MET A 75 -9.84 -1.49 4.89
C MET A 75 -11.36 -1.49 5.06
N ILE A 76 -12.02 -2.43 4.39
CA ILE A 76 -13.47 -2.61 4.37
C ILE A 76 -13.84 -4.08 4.57
N ALA A 77 -14.98 -4.35 5.20
CA ALA A 77 -15.48 -5.70 5.43
C ALA A 77 -17.00 -5.80 5.23
N PRO A 78 -17.46 -6.70 4.31
CA PRO A 78 -16.66 -7.53 3.40
C PRO A 78 -16.09 -6.74 2.22
N ALA A 79 -14.91 -7.14 1.71
CA ALA A 79 -14.28 -6.48 0.56
C ALA A 79 -14.83 -7.00 -0.79
N ASP A 80 -15.21 -8.28 -0.87
CA ASP A 80 -15.59 -8.98 -2.10
C ASP A 80 -16.62 -8.24 -2.99
N PRO A 81 -17.69 -7.62 -2.46
CA PRO A 81 -18.68 -6.92 -3.28
C PRO A 81 -18.13 -5.72 -4.07
N TYR A 82 -17.01 -5.16 -3.65
CA TYR A 82 -16.46 -3.91 -4.17
C TYR A 82 -15.22 -4.09 -5.06
N LEU A 83 -14.68 -5.30 -5.17
CA LEU A 83 -13.44 -5.56 -5.92
C LEU A 83 -13.55 -5.10 -7.37
N GLU A 84 -14.65 -5.43 -8.04
CA GLU A 84 -14.88 -5.05 -9.42
C GLU A 84 -15.00 -3.53 -9.61
N ASP A 85 -15.63 -2.83 -8.67
CA ASP A 85 -15.80 -1.39 -8.74
C ASP A 85 -14.46 -0.65 -8.63
N PHE A 86 -13.55 -1.10 -7.77
CA PHE A 86 -12.22 -0.49 -7.66
C PHE A 86 -11.33 -0.82 -8.86
N VAL A 87 -11.40 -2.03 -9.41
CA VAL A 87 -10.68 -2.35 -10.65
C VAL A 87 -11.20 -1.51 -11.82
N ARG A 88 -12.53 -1.36 -11.96
CA ARG A 88 -13.14 -0.47 -12.96
C ARG A 88 -12.77 1.00 -12.75
N ALA A 89 -12.60 1.43 -11.50
CA ALA A 89 -12.11 2.77 -11.16
C ALA A 89 -10.64 2.99 -11.57
N GLY A 90 -9.95 1.92 -12.01
CA GLY A 90 -8.59 1.97 -12.55
C GLY A 90 -7.49 1.59 -11.56
N ALA A 91 -7.81 0.84 -10.50
CA ALA A 91 -6.81 0.29 -9.61
C ALA A 91 -5.86 -0.66 -10.34
N ASP A 92 -4.55 -0.43 -10.26
CA ASP A 92 -3.53 -1.33 -10.79
C ASP A 92 -3.20 -2.47 -9.81
N VAL A 93 -3.34 -2.19 -8.52
CA VAL A 93 -3.21 -3.14 -7.41
C VAL A 93 -4.42 -2.97 -6.51
N VAL A 94 -5.04 -4.08 -6.09
CA VAL A 94 -6.09 -4.09 -5.08
C VAL A 94 -5.63 -4.96 -3.93
N THR A 95 -5.46 -4.36 -2.76
CA THR A 95 -5.02 -5.04 -1.53
C THR A 95 -6.19 -5.14 -0.55
N ILE A 96 -6.50 -6.38 -0.12
CA ILE A 96 -7.55 -6.67 0.86
C ILE A 96 -6.93 -7.22 2.14
N HIS A 97 -7.60 -7.02 3.27
CA HIS A 97 -7.16 -7.62 4.52
C HIS A 97 -7.50 -9.11 4.60
N ALA A 98 -6.56 -9.92 5.09
CA ALA A 98 -6.82 -11.33 5.39
C ALA A 98 -7.97 -11.51 6.39
N GLU A 99 -8.18 -10.51 7.23
CA GLU A 99 -9.22 -10.46 8.27
C GLU A 99 -10.59 -9.99 7.74
N ALA A 100 -10.67 -9.47 6.50
CA ALA A 100 -11.89 -8.86 5.95
C ALA A 100 -12.93 -9.88 5.45
N GLY A 101 -12.60 -11.16 5.41
CA GLY A 101 -13.52 -12.20 4.97
C GLY A 101 -12.94 -13.61 5.04
N PRO A 102 -13.80 -14.65 5.01
CA PRO A 102 -13.39 -16.03 5.24
C PRO A 102 -12.75 -16.71 4.00
N HIS A 103 -12.78 -16.09 2.82
CA HIS A 103 -12.42 -16.74 1.56
C HIS A 103 -11.31 -16.02 0.81
N LEU A 104 -10.18 -15.78 1.51
CA LEU A 104 -9.04 -15.00 0.98
C LEU A 104 -8.54 -15.49 -0.38
N ASP A 105 -8.35 -16.80 -0.59
CA ASP A 105 -7.89 -17.34 -1.89
C ASP A 105 -8.84 -16.97 -3.05
N ARG A 106 -10.15 -17.11 -2.82
CA ARG A 106 -11.16 -16.75 -3.83
C ARG A 106 -11.13 -15.25 -4.15
N SER A 107 -11.01 -14.40 -3.14
CA SER A 107 -10.98 -12.95 -3.32
C SER A 107 -9.74 -12.50 -4.10
N LEU A 108 -8.55 -13.05 -3.77
CA LEU A 108 -7.32 -12.79 -4.52
C LEU A 108 -7.40 -13.29 -5.98
N ALA A 109 -7.96 -14.50 -6.20
CA ALA A 109 -8.20 -15.00 -7.54
C ALA A 109 -9.13 -14.06 -8.33
N ARG A 110 -10.21 -13.57 -7.69
CA ARG A 110 -11.15 -12.63 -8.33
C ARG A 110 -10.50 -11.32 -8.74
N ILE A 111 -9.64 -10.74 -7.90
CA ILE A 111 -8.88 -9.52 -8.26
C ILE A 111 -8.06 -9.75 -9.53
N ARG A 112 -7.36 -10.88 -9.63
CA ARG A 112 -6.54 -11.23 -10.81
C ARG A 112 -7.39 -11.49 -12.05
N GLU A 113 -8.54 -12.15 -11.93
CA GLU A 113 -9.49 -12.35 -13.02
C GLU A 113 -10.02 -11.02 -13.58
N LEU A 114 -10.18 -10.02 -12.73
CA LEU A 114 -10.60 -8.68 -13.13
C LEU A 114 -9.47 -7.88 -13.82
N GLY A 115 -8.23 -8.38 -13.79
CA GLY A 115 -7.08 -7.78 -14.48
C GLY A 115 -6.20 -6.90 -13.61
N ALA A 116 -6.45 -6.78 -12.30
CA ALA A 116 -5.58 -6.09 -11.37
C ALA A 116 -4.59 -7.05 -10.69
N ARG A 117 -3.52 -6.52 -10.13
CA ARG A 117 -2.61 -7.25 -9.24
C ARG A 117 -3.26 -7.43 -7.88
N ALA A 118 -3.13 -8.64 -7.32
CA ALA A 118 -3.75 -9.00 -6.06
C ALA A 118 -2.79 -8.81 -4.88
N GLY A 119 -3.21 -7.99 -3.92
CA GLY A 119 -2.51 -7.77 -2.65
C GLY A 119 -3.26 -8.33 -1.45
N VAL A 120 -2.53 -8.76 -0.43
CA VAL A 120 -3.08 -9.13 0.87
C VAL A 120 -2.41 -8.34 1.98
N SER A 121 -3.21 -7.76 2.86
CA SER A 121 -2.77 -7.01 4.05
C SER A 121 -2.96 -7.82 5.32
N LEU A 122 -2.02 -7.67 6.26
CA LEU A 122 -2.07 -8.24 7.61
C LEU A 122 -2.03 -7.13 8.66
N THR A 123 -3.03 -7.12 9.55
CA THR A 123 -3.02 -6.23 10.72
C THR A 123 -1.88 -6.58 11.68
N PRO A 124 -1.51 -5.71 12.65
CA PRO A 124 -0.39 -5.98 13.54
C PRO A 124 -0.48 -7.28 14.33
N ALA A 125 -1.68 -7.72 14.70
CA ALA A 125 -1.88 -8.94 15.48
C ALA A 125 -1.91 -10.24 14.64
N THR A 126 -2.12 -10.14 13.32
CA THR A 126 -2.23 -11.31 12.44
C THR A 126 -0.86 -11.88 12.12
N PRO A 127 -0.63 -13.18 12.33
CA PRO A 127 0.66 -13.81 12.07
C PRO A 127 0.95 -13.95 10.56
N PRO A 128 2.23 -13.98 10.14
CA PRO A 128 2.61 -14.11 8.73
C PRO A 128 2.11 -15.40 8.08
N GLN A 129 1.87 -16.46 8.85
CA GLN A 129 1.35 -17.73 8.35
C GLN A 129 -0.06 -17.61 7.73
N ALA A 130 -0.80 -16.56 8.03
CA ALA A 130 -2.11 -16.32 7.41
C ALA A 130 -2.08 -16.25 5.88
N VAL A 131 -0.92 -15.99 5.27
CA VAL A 131 -0.76 -15.92 3.80
C VAL A 131 -0.02 -17.12 3.20
N GLU A 132 0.41 -18.08 4.02
CA GLU A 132 1.27 -19.20 3.59
C GLU A 132 0.69 -19.97 2.40
N TYR A 133 -0.61 -20.23 2.42
CA TYR A 133 -1.29 -21.04 1.40
C TYR A 133 -1.85 -20.24 0.22
N VAL A 134 -1.65 -18.92 0.21
CA VAL A 134 -2.16 -18.04 -0.86
C VAL A 134 -1.04 -17.28 -1.59
N LEU A 135 0.23 -17.58 -1.31
CA LEU A 135 1.38 -16.90 -1.92
C LEU A 135 1.33 -16.90 -3.45
N ASP A 136 0.90 -18.00 -4.06
CA ASP A 136 0.82 -18.13 -5.53
C ASP A 136 -0.31 -17.29 -6.15
N ARG A 137 -1.18 -16.71 -5.31
CA ARG A 137 -2.22 -15.74 -5.69
C ARG A 137 -1.78 -14.29 -5.51
N CYS A 138 -0.70 -14.05 -4.73
CA CYS A 138 -0.28 -12.71 -4.35
C CYS A 138 0.72 -12.12 -5.35
N ASP A 139 0.52 -10.85 -5.67
CA ASP A 139 1.49 -9.98 -6.34
C ASP A 139 2.10 -8.98 -5.33
N LEU A 140 1.44 -8.80 -4.18
CA LEU A 140 1.85 -7.92 -3.10
C LEU A 140 1.38 -8.46 -1.74
N ILE A 141 2.24 -8.33 -0.71
CA ILE A 141 1.87 -8.53 0.69
C ILE A 141 2.14 -7.23 1.43
N LEU A 142 1.11 -6.71 2.12
CA LEU A 142 1.19 -5.50 2.94
C LEU A 142 1.24 -5.88 4.43
N ALA A 143 2.32 -5.53 5.10
CA ALA A 143 2.40 -5.62 6.56
C ALA A 143 2.06 -4.26 7.18
N MET A 144 0.95 -4.20 7.94
CA MET A 144 0.62 -2.99 8.69
C MET A 144 1.62 -2.76 9.80
N THR A 145 2.21 -1.57 9.82
CA THR A 145 3.16 -1.13 10.85
C THR A 145 2.53 -0.13 11.84
N VAL A 146 1.22 0.01 11.77
CA VAL A 146 0.32 0.68 12.73
C VAL A 146 -1.00 -0.11 12.78
N ASN A 147 -1.87 0.18 13.75
CA ASN A 147 -3.25 -0.29 13.65
C ASN A 147 -3.97 0.50 12.55
N PRO A 148 -4.63 -0.17 11.56
CA PRO A 148 -5.29 0.52 10.46
C PRO A 148 -6.42 1.43 10.96
N GLY A 149 -6.71 2.52 10.18
CA GLY A 149 -7.81 3.43 10.43
C GLY A 149 -7.46 4.92 10.44
N PHE A 150 -6.23 5.31 10.80
CA PHE A 150 -5.83 6.72 10.88
C PHE A 150 -4.40 6.92 10.40
N GLY A 151 -4.15 8.05 9.73
CA GLY A 151 -2.80 8.49 9.38
C GLY A 151 -2.04 9.09 10.57
N GLY A 152 -0.72 9.30 10.42
CA GLY A 152 0.11 10.01 11.38
C GLY A 152 0.46 9.24 12.67
N GLN A 153 0.22 7.94 12.72
CA GLN A 153 0.55 7.08 13.86
C GLN A 153 2.06 6.75 13.91
N SER A 154 2.53 6.37 15.11
CA SER A 154 3.91 5.94 15.33
C SER A 154 4.14 4.52 14.81
N PHE A 155 5.28 4.30 14.17
CA PHE A 155 5.72 3.00 13.66
C PHE A 155 5.83 1.95 14.76
N LEU A 156 5.22 0.80 14.59
CA LEU A 156 5.29 -0.33 15.50
C LEU A 156 6.52 -1.19 15.20
N GLN A 157 7.63 -0.94 15.91
CA GLN A 157 8.87 -1.72 15.73
C GLN A 157 8.69 -3.22 15.98
N SER A 158 7.68 -3.61 16.77
CA SER A 158 7.29 -5.02 16.97
C SER A 158 6.91 -5.74 15.67
N GLN A 159 6.66 -5.02 14.58
CA GLN A 159 6.34 -5.61 13.27
C GLN A 159 7.59 -5.98 12.44
N LEU A 160 8.77 -5.50 12.79
CA LEU A 160 10.01 -5.83 12.09
C LEU A 160 10.29 -7.34 11.98
N PRO A 161 10.10 -8.16 13.03
CA PRO A 161 10.21 -9.63 12.91
C PRO A 161 9.18 -10.24 11.93
N LYS A 162 7.95 -9.70 11.87
CA LYS A 162 6.93 -10.14 10.90
C LYS A 162 7.36 -9.83 9.47
N ILE A 163 7.89 -8.63 9.20
CA ILE A 163 8.39 -8.24 7.88
C ILE A 163 9.50 -9.19 7.43
N ARG A 164 10.47 -9.52 8.30
CA ARG A 164 11.53 -10.50 8.01
C ARG A 164 10.95 -11.90 7.71
N SER A 165 9.97 -12.34 8.48
CA SER A 165 9.32 -13.64 8.25
C SER A 165 8.58 -13.68 6.92
N LEU A 166 7.86 -12.60 6.55
CA LEU A 166 7.18 -12.48 5.27
C LEU A 166 8.19 -12.46 4.12
N ARG A 167 9.30 -11.74 4.24
CA ARG A 167 10.36 -11.71 3.23
C ARG A 167 10.97 -13.11 3.03
N ALA A 168 11.25 -13.83 4.10
CA ALA A 168 11.75 -15.20 4.04
C ALA A 168 10.72 -16.15 3.38
N MET A 169 9.44 -16.00 3.69
CA MET A 169 8.35 -16.79 3.12
C MET A 169 8.14 -16.49 1.62
N ILE A 170 8.26 -15.23 1.21
CA ILE A 170 8.22 -14.81 -0.20
C ILE A 170 9.37 -15.44 -0.98
N GLY A 171 10.59 -15.48 -0.43
CA GLY A 171 11.77 -15.99 -1.12
C GLY A 171 12.01 -15.25 -2.44
N ASP A 172 12.21 -16.00 -3.53
CA ASP A 172 12.50 -15.47 -4.87
C ASP A 172 11.24 -15.16 -5.70
N ARG A 173 10.04 -15.35 -5.14
CA ARG A 173 8.79 -15.06 -5.86
C ARG A 173 8.72 -13.56 -6.22
N PRO A 174 8.11 -13.20 -7.36
CA PRO A 174 7.92 -11.82 -7.79
C PRO A 174 6.77 -11.14 -7.02
N ILE A 175 6.85 -11.17 -5.69
CA ILE A 175 5.87 -10.60 -4.77
C ILE A 175 6.50 -9.39 -4.07
N ARG A 176 5.84 -8.24 -4.14
CA ARG A 176 6.23 -7.04 -3.38
C ARG A 176 5.92 -7.21 -1.89
N LEU A 177 6.82 -6.73 -1.04
CA LEU A 177 6.56 -6.63 0.39
C LEU A 177 6.42 -5.15 0.76
N GLN A 178 5.18 -4.75 0.97
CA GLN A 178 4.81 -3.39 1.31
C GLN A 178 4.66 -3.22 2.82
N VAL A 179 4.93 -2.04 3.32
CA VAL A 179 4.64 -1.62 4.70
C VAL A 179 3.86 -0.33 4.71
N ASP A 180 2.89 -0.23 5.61
CA ASP A 180 2.07 0.96 5.79
C ASP A 180 1.93 1.30 7.28
N GLY A 181 2.27 2.56 7.58
CA GLY A 181 2.12 3.16 8.90
C GLY A 181 3.42 3.63 9.54
N GLY A 182 3.49 4.92 9.84
CA GLY A 182 4.60 5.55 10.55
C GLY A 182 5.93 5.60 9.79
N ILE A 183 5.88 5.55 8.46
CA ILE A 183 7.07 5.65 7.61
C ILE A 183 7.57 7.09 7.57
N THR A 184 8.81 7.28 7.99
CA THR A 184 9.58 8.53 8.01
C THR A 184 11.02 8.23 7.57
N PRO A 185 11.89 9.25 7.36
CA PRO A 185 13.31 9.00 7.11
C PRO A 185 14.01 8.16 8.18
N GLU A 186 13.53 8.20 9.43
CA GLU A 186 14.10 7.44 10.55
C GLU A 186 13.62 5.98 10.58
N THR A 187 12.39 5.69 10.15
CA THR A 187 11.79 4.34 10.22
C THR A 187 11.89 3.56 8.91
N ALA A 188 11.99 4.25 7.78
CA ALA A 188 12.11 3.64 6.46
C ALA A 188 13.31 2.67 6.35
N PRO A 189 14.54 3.01 6.82
CA PRO A 189 15.66 2.08 6.79
C PRO A 189 15.40 0.79 7.57
N LEU A 190 14.71 0.87 8.71
CA LEU A 190 14.38 -0.30 9.52
C LEU A 190 13.47 -1.27 8.77
N ALA A 191 12.48 -0.71 8.06
CA ALA A 191 11.55 -1.51 7.27
C ALA A 191 12.23 -2.16 6.05
N VAL A 192 13.11 -1.41 5.35
CA VAL A 192 13.88 -1.91 4.20
C VAL A 192 14.87 -3.00 4.64
N GLU A 193 15.60 -2.79 5.73
CA GLU A 193 16.50 -3.79 6.32
C GLU A 193 15.75 -5.08 6.71
N ALA A 194 14.50 -4.94 7.17
CA ALA A 194 13.65 -6.08 7.46
C ALA A 194 13.12 -6.77 6.19
N GLY A 195 13.27 -6.17 5.00
CA GLY A 195 12.95 -6.76 3.71
C GLY A 195 11.80 -6.11 2.96
N ALA A 196 11.26 -4.98 3.41
CA ALA A 196 10.26 -4.23 2.65
C ALA A 196 10.87 -3.61 1.38
N ASP A 197 10.10 -3.61 0.29
CA ASP A 197 10.48 -2.98 -0.98
C ASP A 197 9.45 -1.96 -1.50
N VAL A 198 8.32 -1.78 -0.78
CA VAL A 198 7.36 -0.69 -1.02
C VAL A 198 7.02 -0.02 0.31
N LEU A 199 7.20 1.29 0.37
CA LEU A 199 7.01 2.11 1.57
C LEU A 199 5.82 3.06 1.39
N VAL A 200 4.73 2.82 2.13
CA VAL A 200 3.60 3.75 2.16
C VAL A 200 3.88 4.85 3.17
N ALA A 201 3.90 6.09 2.71
CA ALA A 201 4.17 7.26 3.54
C ALA A 201 3.10 8.34 3.31
N GLY A 202 2.31 8.62 4.33
CA GLY A 202 1.29 9.66 4.29
C GLY A 202 1.81 11.01 4.82
N SER A 203 1.62 11.26 6.10
CA SER A 203 1.94 12.55 6.75
C SER A 203 3.39 13.00 6.57
N ALA A 204 4.34 12.06 6.47
CA ALA A 204 5.75 12.39 6.25
C ALA A 204 5.97 13.00 4.85
N VAL A 205 5.25 12.55 3.83
CA VAL A 205 5.34 13.10 2.46
C VAL A 205 4.58 14.42 2.35
N PHE A 206 3.32 14.46 2.80
CA PHE A 206 2.45 15.63 2.60
C PHE A 206 2.72 16.80 3.56
N ARG A 207 3.65 16.64 4.52
CA ARG A 207 4.05 17.73 5.42
C ARG A 207 4.55 18.95 4.63
N GLY A 208 4.02 20.13 4.96
CA GLY A 208 4.38 21.41 4.35
C GLY A 208 3.46 21.82 3.20
N GLY A 209 2.62 20.92 2.65
CA GLY A 209 1.51 21.25 1.74
C GLY A 209 1.91 21.90 0.41
N THR A 210 3.17 21.74 -0.05
CA THR A 210 3.64 22.29 -1.31
C THR A 210 4.43 21.26 -2.13
N PRO A 211 4.46 21.36 -3.49
CA PRO A 211 5.21 20.42 -4.34
C PRO A 211 6.70 20.35 -3.98
N GLU A 212 7.31 21.47 -3.60
CA GLU A 212 8.73 21.53 -3.20
C GLU A 212 8.95 20.79 -1.86
N ALA A 213 8.00 20.89 -0.92
CA ALA A 213 8.06 20.15 0.33
C ALA A 213 7.91 18.64 0.07
N TYR A 214 6.98 18.24 -0.79
CA TYR A 214 6.77 16.82 -1.16
C TYR A 214 8.04 16.22 -1.76
N ARG A 215 8.72 16.94 -2.67
CA ARG A 215 9.99 16.50 -3.26
C ARG A 215 11.04 16.27 -2.19
N ARG A 216 11.30 17.28 -1.33
CA ARG A 216 12.29 17.15 -0.24
C ARG A 216 11.96 15.97 0.68
N ASN A 217 10.67 15.77 1.00
CA ASN A 217 10.24 14.72 1.91
C ASN A 217 10.43 13.33 1.28
N ILE A 218 10.06 13.14 0.01
CA ILE A 218 10.26 11.88 -0.74
C ILE A 218 11.76 11.59 -0.89
N GLU A 219 12.56 12.60 -1.27
CA GLU A 219 14.02 12.47 -1.39
C GLU A 219 14.66 12.09 -0.04
N ALA A 220 14.22 12.68 1.08
CA ALA A 220 14.71 12.34 2.41
C ALA A 220 14.43 10.88 2.78
N ILE A 221 13.21 10.37 2.53
CA ILE A 221 12.87 8.97 2.77
C ILE A 221 13.71 8.05 1.87
N ARG A 222 13.85 8.38 0.58
CA ARG A 222 14.63 7.59 -0.38
C ARG A 222 16.11 7.54 -0.01
N ALA A 223 16.71 8.69 0.30
CA ALA A 223 18.13 8.80 0.67
C ALA A 223 18.44 8.05 1.97
N ALA A 224 17.50 7.94 2.89
CA ALA A 224 17.67 7.19 4.12
C ALA A 224 17.72 5.67 3.88
N CYS A 225 17.18 5.18 2.76
CA CYS A 225 17.15 3.75 2.44
C CYS A 225 18.40 3.24 1.68
N GLY A 226 19.34 4.13 1.30
CA GLY A 226 20.60 3.79 0.61
C GLY A 226 20.51 4.03 -0.89
#